data_93553f2e1f9b911995dc23d503414e86
#
_entry.id   93553f2e1f9b911995dc23d503414e86
#
_cell.length_a   1.000
_cell.length_b   1.000
_cell.length_c   1.000
_cell.angle_alpha   90.00
_cell.angle_beta   90.00
_cell.angle_gamma   90.00
#
_symmetry.space_group_name_H-M   'P 1'
#
loop_
_entity.id
_entity.type
_entity.pdbx_description
1 polymer ?
#
loop_
_entity_poly.entity_id
_entity_poly.type
_entity_poly.pdbx_seq_one_letter_code
_entity_poly.pdbx_strand_id
1 'polypeptide(L)'
;MRIGSVLENKKIEKRIAITPDIAKKYITLGFEVALSEKYGEHLGFKDNEYKELGVKFFDKDTEVLINANIIVQLSLLSDENILLLKENQTLVGIFNPYLNQDKILNLATKNINVFSLEMLPRITRAQSMDILSSQANLAGYKAVIESFANFEKAIPMMMTAAGTIPAAKVLVVGAGVAGLQAIA
;
A
#
# COMPACT_ATOMS: atom_id res chain seq x y z
N MET A 1 -21.93 7.90 -0.82
CA MET A 1 -21.22 6.61 -0.63
C MET A 1 -19.95 6.92 0.14
N ARG A 2 -19.61 6.11 1.14
CA ARG A 2 -18.46 6.37 2.03
C ARG A 2 -17.36 5.34 1.80
N ILE A 3 -16.13 5.83 1.62
CA ILE A 3 -14.91 5.03 1.58
C ILE A 3 -14.26 5.09 2.96
N GLY A 4 -13.94 3.94 3.53
CA GLY A 4 -13.27 3.81 4.82
C GLY A 4 -11.93 3.12 4.71
N SER A 5 -11.00 3.46 5.59
CA SER A 5 -9.76 2.72 5.79
C SER A 5 -9.36 2.80 7.27
N VAL A 6 -8.89 1.70 7.80
CA VAL A 6 -8.43 1.60 9.19
C VAL A 6 -6.91 1.45 9.26
N LEU A 7 -6.36 1.58 10.46
CA LEU A 7 -4.92 1.43 10.67
C LEU A 7 -4.44 0.04 10.26
N GLU A 8 -3.34 0.00 9.51
CA GLU A 8 -2.63 -1.24 9.23
C GLU A 8 -1.81 -1.70 10.45
N ASN A 9 -1.52 -2.99 10.51
CA ASN A 9 -0.58 -3.50 11.49
C ASN A 9 0.85 -3.05 11.13
N LYS A 10 1.33 -1.99 11.76
CA LYS A 10 2.63 -1.35 11.48
C LYS A 10 3.85 -2.27 11.61
N LYS A 11 3.71 -3.43 12.24
CA LYS A 11 4.78 -4.44 12.30
C LYS A 11 4.94 -5.20 10.98
N ILE A 12 3.87 -5.28 10.19
CA ILE A 12 3.82 -6.05 8.94
C ILE A 12 3.75 -5.09 7.74
N GLU A 13 2.87 -4.07 7.82
CA GLU A 13 2.61 -3.11 6.73
C GLU A 13 2.75 -1.69 7.25
N LYS A 14 3.72 -0.97 6.71
CA LYS A 14 4.00 0.43 7.08
C LYS A 14 3.37 1.44 6.12
N ARG A 15 2.91 0.99 4.96
CA ARG A 15 2.24 1.84 3.98
C ARG A 15 0.81 2.12 4.42
N ILE A 16 0.18 3.09 3.81
CA ILE A 16 -1.24 3.43 3.97
C ILE A 16 -1.94 3.38 2.62
N ALA A 17 -3.20 3.01 2.60
CA ALA A 17 -3.98 2.91 1.37
C ALA A 17 -4.44 4.29 0.85
N ILE A 18 -4.71 5.23 1.74
CA ILE A 18 -5.29 6.53 1.40
C ILE A 18 -4.36 7.65 1.90
N THR A 19 -3.56 8.23 1.01
CA THR A 19 -2.79 9.45 1.28
C THR A 19 -3.70 10.70 1.19
N PRO A 20 -3.28 11.90 1.68
CA PRO A 20 -4.06 13.12 1.52
C PRO A 20 -4.46 13.41 0.07
N ASP A 21 -3.55 13.19 -0.88
CA ASP A 21 -3.83 13.36 -2.31
C ASP A 21 -4.90 12.40 -2.83
N ILE A 22 -4.91 11.15 -2.36
CA ILE A 22 -5.92 10.17 -2.71
C ILE A 22 -7.26 10.51 -2.06
N ALA A 23 -7.25 10.93 -0.80
CA ALA A 23 -8.45 11.41 -0.10
C ALA A 23 -9.10 12.58 -0.86
N LYS A 24 -8.29 13.55 -1.29
CA LYS A 24 -8.75 14.69 -2.10
C LYS A 24 -9.42 14.22 -3.40
N LYS A 25 -8.84 13.25 -4.11
CA LYS A 25 -9.43 12.67 -5.33
C LYS A 25 -10.78 12.01 -5.07
N TYR A 26 -10.89 11.21 -4.01
CA TYR A 26 -12.15 10.57 -3.64
C TYR A 26 -13.24 11.59 -3.31
N ILE A 27 -12.89 12.64 -2.55
CA ILE A 27 -13.84 13.71 -2.20
C ILE A 27 -14.28 14.47 -3.46
N THR A 28 -13.35 14.77 -4.38
CA THR A 28 -13.68 15.41 -5.67
C THR A 28 -14.63 14.56 -6.52
N LEU A 29 -14.54 13.23 -6.40
CA LEU A 29 -15.46 12.29 -7.06
C LEU A 29 -16.82 12.14 -6.33
N GLY A 30 -17.03 12.87 -5.23
CA GLY A 30 -18.29 12.87 -4.48
C GLY A 30 -18.41 11.77 -3.42
N PHE A 31 -17.29 11.12 -3.06
CA PHE A 31 -17.28 10.17 -1.94
C PHE A 31 -17.03 10.90 -0.62
N GLU A 32 -17.65 10.42 0.46
CA GLU A 32 -17.17 10.71 1.81
C GLU A 32 -15.98 9.80 2.14
N VAL A 33 -14.97 10.34 2.82
CA VAL A 33 -13.81 9.57 3.28
C VAL A 33 -13.81 9.51 4.80
N ALA A 34 -13.63 8.33 5.37
CA ALA A 34 -13.59 8.06 6.79
C ALA A 34 -12.32 7.26 7.14
N LEU A 35 -11.53 7.76 8.09
CA LEU A 35 -10.28 7.15 8.52
C LEU A 35 -10.24 6.99 10.03
N SER A 36 -9.42 6.05 10.50
CA SER A 36 -9.05 5.97 11.92
C SER A 36 -8.13 7.12 12.30
N GLU A 37 -8.19 7.58 13.54
CA GLU A 37 -7.26 8.59 14.05
C GLU A 37 -5.80 8.13 13.91
N LYS A 38 -4.90 9.09 13.69
CA LYS A 38 -3.46 8.86 13.48
C LYS A 38 -3.13 7.95 12.30
N TYR A 39 -4.01 7.91 11.30
CA TYR A 39 -3.93 7.00 10.15
C TYR A 39 -2.59 7.09 9.41
N GLY A 40 -2.11 8.30 9.10
CA GLY A 40 -0.88 8.54 8.36
C GLY A 40 0.28 9.11 9.18
N GLU A 41 0.14 9.25 10.49
CA GLU A 41 1.08 9.99 11.35
C GLU A 41 2.51 9.45 11.29
N HIS A 42 2.68 8.13 11.23
CA HIS A 42 3.99 7.47 11.14
C HIS A 42 4.73 7.69 9.81
N LEU A 43 4.04 8.19 8.80
CA LEU A 43 4.59 8.61 7.50
C LEU A 43 4.69 10.13 7.37
N GLY A 44 4.39 10.88 8.44
CA GLY A 44 4.45 12.33 8.46
C GLY A 44 3.15 13.04 8.05
N PHE A 45 2.09 12.31 7.67
CA PHE A 45 0.80 12.89 7.35
C PHE A 45 -0.03 13.12 8.61
N LYS A 46 -0.29 14.36 8.94
CA LYS A 46 -1.08 14.73 10.13
C LYS A 46 -2.58 14.64 9.85
N ASP A 47 -3.36 14.24 10.85
CA ASP A 47 -4.82 14.19 10.75
C ASP A 47 -5.44 15.53 10.31
N ASN A 48 -4.84 16.65 10.68
CA ASN A 48 -5.32 17.98 10.27
C ASN A 48 -5.27 18.20 8.75
N GLU A 49 -4.26 17.67 8.06
CA GLU A 49 -4.17 17.76 6.60
C GLU A 49 -5.35 17.07 5.91
N TYR A 50 -5.78 15.94 6.44
CA TYR A 50 -6.97 15.24 5.96
C TYR A 50 -8.27 15.95 6.36
N LYS A 51 -8.33 16.51 7.59
CA LYS A 51 -9.53 17.25 8.08
C LYS A 51 -9.82 18.47 7.23
N GLU A 52 -8.78 19.19 6.81
CA GLU A 52 -8.90 20.35 5.89
C GLU A 52 -9.50 19.94 4.53
N LEU A 53 -9.31 18.70 4.10
CA LEU A 53 -9.91 18.15 2.89
C LEU A 53 -11.36 17.67 3.09
N GLY A 54 -11.85 17.60 4.33
CA GLY A 54 -13.19 17.12 4.66
C GLY A 54 -13.27 15.64 5.03
N VAL A 55 -12.13 14.99 5.33
CA VAL A 55 -12.09 13.60 5.82
C VAL A 55 -12.61 13.53 7.25
N LYS A 56 -13.44 12.53 7.54
CA LYS A 56 -13.95 12.23 8.88
C LYS A 56 -13.03 11.25 9.60
N PHE A 57 -12.69 11.55 10.84
CA PHE A 57 -11.89 10.67 11.69
C PHE A 57 -12.75 10.05 12.78
N PHE A 58 -12.40 8.81 13.12
CA PHE A 58 -13.03 8.06 14.19
C PHE A 58 -11.95 7.46 15.10
N ASP A 59 -12.17 7.52 16.40
CA ASP A 59 -11.28 6.98 17.43
C ASP A 59 -11.17 5.44 17.33
N LYS A 60 -12.29 4.80 16.94
CA LYS A 60 -12.37 3.34 16.85
C LYS A 60 -12.48 2.87 15.41
N ASP A 61 -11.66 1.91 15.02
CA ASP A 61 -11.72 1.22 13.73
C ASP A 61 -13.12 0.65 13.44
N THR A 62 -13.82 0.19 14.49
CA THR A 62 -15.19 -0.33 14.40
C THR A 62 -16.16 0.67 13.77
N GLU A 63 -16.03 1.95 14.11
CA GLU A 63 -16.92 2.99 13.58
C GLU A 63 -16.64 3.27 12.11
N VAL A 64 -15.37 3.23 11.70
CA VAL A 64 -14.99 3.34 10.29
C VAL A 64 -15.57 2.17 9.49
N LEU A 65 -15.33 0.93 9.94
CA LEU A 65 -15.72 -0.29 9.23
C LEU A 65 -17.25 -0.43 9.10
N ILE A 66 -17.99 -0.19 10.18
CA ILE A 66 -19.45 -0.34 10.18
C ILE A 66 -20.15 0.68 9.29
N ASN A 67 -19.56 1.87 9.13
CA ASN A 67 -20.16 2.99 8.39
C ASN A 67 -19.65 3.14 6.96
N ALA A 68 -18.63 2.39 6.55
CA ALA A 68 -18.11 2.42 5.19
C ALA A 68 -18.97 1.56 4.24
N ASN A 69 -19.15 2.02 3.00
CA ASN A 69 -19.70 1.19 1.92
C ASN A 69 -18.58 0.44 1.20
N ILE A 70 -17.43 1.12 1.05
CA ILE A 70 -16.22 0.58 0.43
C ILE A 70 -15.10 0.72 1.45
N ILE A 71 -14.39 -0.37 1.72
CA ILE A 71 -13.25 -0.41 2.61
C ILE A 71 -12.01 -0.64 1.76
N VAL A 72 -11.03 0.25 1.85
CA VAL A 72 -9.77 0.17 1.12
C VAL A 72 -8.64 -0.11 2.10
N GLN A 73 -8.01 -1.27 1.97
CA GLN A 73 -6.93 -1.72 2.85
C GLN A 73 -5.76 -2.27 2.04
N LEU A 74 -4.55 -2.19 2.57
CA LEU A 74 -3.40 -2.85 1.95
C LEU A 74 -3.33 -4.32 2.34
N SER A 75 -3.61 -4.64 3.59
CA SER A 75 -3.64 -6.02 4.10
C SER A 75 -5.06 -6.50 4.35
N LEU A 76 -5.26 -7.80 4.37
CA LEU A 76 -6.53 -8.37 4.81
C LEU A 76 -6.77 -8.02 6.28
N LEU A 77 -7.99 -7.62 6.58
CA LEU A 77 -8.42 -7.26 7.93
C LEU A 77 -8.22 -8.43 8.92
N SER A 78 -8.03 -8.11 10.19
CA SER A 78 -8.02 -9.10 11.27
C SER A 78 -9.37 -9.82 11.36
N ASP A 79 -9.38 -11.02 11.94
CA ASP A 79 -10.61 -11.80 12.09
C ASP A 79 -11.67 -11.05 12.91
N GLU A 80 -11.25 -10.29 13.91
CA GLU A 80 -12.11 -9.41 14.70
C GLU A 80 -12.77 -8.33 13.84
N ASN A 81 -12.01 -7.68 12.98
CA ASN A 81 -12.51 -6.64 12.08
C ASN A 81 -13.42 -7.23 10.98
N ILE A 82 -13.12 -8.43 10.48
CA ILE A 82 -13.98 -9.15 9.53
C ILE A 82 -15.35 -9.45 10.13
N LEU A 83 -15.42 -9.72 11.43
CA LEU A 83 -16.71 -9.95 12.11
C LEU A 83 -17.61 -8.71 12.15
N LEU A 84 -17.03 -7.52 12.08
CA LEU A 84 -17.76 -6.25 12.12
C LEU A 84 -18.35 -5.85 10.77
N LEU A 85 -17.89 -6.48 9.69
CA LEU A 85 -18.32 -6.13 8.34
C LEU A 85 -19.79 -6.52 8.13
N LYS A 86 -20.50 -5.64 7.40
CA LYS A 86 -21.90 -5.80 7.06
C LYS A 86 -22.05 -6.36 5.65
N GLU A 87 -23.15 -7.03 5.42
CA GLU A 87 -23.56 -7.49 4.10
C GLU A 87 -23.52 -6.35 3.05
N ASN A 88 -23.15 -6.69 1.82
CA ASN A 88 -23.05 -5.80 0.68
C ASN A 88 -21.94 -4.73 0.77
N GLN A 89 -21.08 -4.75 1.78
CA GLN A 89 -19.89 -3.92 1.77
C GLN A 89 -18.90 -4.43 0.71
N THR A 90 -18.05 -3.52 0.25
CA THR A 90 -16.99 -3.85 -0.71
C THR A 90 -15.63 -3.67 -0.03
N LEU A 91 -14.79 -4.69 -0.09
CA LEU A 91 -13.42 -4.68 0.41
C LEU A 91 -12.44 -4.71 -0.76
N VAL A 92 -11.54 -3.73 -0.84
CA VAL A 92 -10.56 -3.56 -1.93
C VAL A 92 -9.16 -3.51 -1.34
N GLY A 93 -8.23 -4.31 -1.85
CA GLY A 93 -6.85 -4.30 -1.35
C GLY A 93 -5.97 -5.40 -1.91
N ILE A 94 -4.94 -5.79 -1.15
CA ILE A 94 -3.98 -6.84 -1.49
C ILE A 94 -4.14 -7.95 -0.44
N PHE A 95 -4.84 -9.01 -0.79
CA PHE A 95 -5.33 -9.96 0.22
C PHE A 95 -4.71 -11.35 0.15
N ASN A 96 -3.84 -11.59 -0.83
CA ASN A 96 -3.20 -12.90 -1.06
C ASN A 96 -4.21 -14.06 -1.00
N PRO A 97 -5.23 -14.08 -1.88
CA PRO A 97 -6.38 -14.97 -1.77
C PRO A 97 -5.99 -16.45 -1.76
N TYR A 98 -4.90 -16.83 -2.41
CA TYR A 98 -4.40 -18.22 -2.37
C TYR A 98 -3.89 -18.64 -0.98
N LEU A 99 -3.36 -17.70 -0.19
CA LEU A 99 -2.89 -17.96 1.18
C LEU A 99 -3.97 -17.76 2.23
N ASN A 100 -5.04 -17.02 1.90
CA ASN A 100 -6.10 -16.63 2.81
C ASN A 100 -7.48 -17.18 2.37
N GLN A 101 -7.52 -18.38 1.77
CA GLN A 101 -8.73 -18.96 1.18
C GLN A 101 -9.90 -18.99 2.16
N ASP A 102 -9.68 -19.48 3.39
CA ASP A 102 -10.74 -19.61 4.40
C ASP A 102 -11.34 -18.26 4.78
N LYS A 103 -10.50 -17.22 4.91
CA LYS A 103 -10.97 -15.86 5.21
C LYS A 103 -11.77 -15.26 4.06
N ILE A 104 -11.30 -15.46 2.83
CA ILE A 104 -12.02 -15.00 1.62
C ILE A 104 -13.37 -15.71 1.47
N LEU A 105 -13.41 -17.02 1.73
CA LEU A 105 -14.67 -17.78 1.74
C LEU A 105 -15.62 -17.27 2.83
N ASN A 106 -15.12 -16.98 4.03
CA ASN A 106 -15.94 -16.39 5.10
C ASN A 106 -16.51 -15.03 4.67
N LEU A 107 -15.73 -14.17 4.04
CA LEU A 107 -16.22 -12.90 3.50
C LEU A 107 -17.30 -13.11 2.43
N ALA A 108 -17.13 -14.09 1.56
CA ALA A 108 -18.11 -14.43 0.54
C ALA A 108 -19.43 -14.95 1.14
N THR A 109 -19.37 -15.78 2.19
CA THR A 109 -20.58 -16.27 2.90
C THR A 109 -21.34 -15.16 3.60
N LYS A 110 -20.68 -14.05 3.92
CA LYS A 110 -21.28 -12.83 4.46
C LYS A 110 -21.80 -11.86 3.39
N ASN A 111 -21.82 -12.25 2.12
CA ASN A 111 -22.19 -11.39 0.99
C ASN A 111 -21.35 -10.11 0.91
N ILE A 112 -20.05 -10.18 1.23
CA ILE A 112 -19.10 -9.08 1.09
C ILE A 112 -18.41 -9.21 -0.27
N ASN A 113 -18.39 -8.12 -1.03
CA ASN A 113 -17.68 -8.06 -2.31
C ASN A 113 -16.18 -7.87 -2.04
N VAL A 114 -15.34 -8.76 -2.55
CA VAL A 114 -13.89 -8.70 -2.35
C VAL A 114 -13.17 -8.48 -3.67
N PHE A 115 -12.39 -7.40 -3.76
CA PHE A 115 -11.52 -7.09 -4.89
C PHE A 115 -10.05 -7.15 -4.45
N SER A 116 -9.38 -8.25 -4.78
CA SER A 116 -7.96 -8.45 -4.53
C SER A 116 -7.18 -7.94 -5.74
N LEU A 117 -6.48 -6.81 -5.59
CA LEU A 117 -5.89 -6.08 -6.71
C LEU A 117 -4.75 -6.83 -7.40
N GLU A 118 -4.07 -7.73 -6.70
CA GLU A 118 -3.06 -8.62 -7.27
C GLU A 118 -3.63 -9.65 -8.25
N MET A 119 -4.95 -9.83 -8.24
CA MET A 119 -5.65 -10.72 -9.19
C MET A 119 -6.10 -10.00 -10.46
N LEU A 120 -5.86 -8.70 -10.58
CA LEU A 120 -6.20 -7.97 -11.79
C LEU A 120 -5.44 -8.53 -13.00
N PRO A 121 -6.11 -8.73 -14.14
CA PRO A 121 -5.45 -9.25 -15.33
C PRO A 121 -4.41 -8.26 -15.86
N ARG A 122 -3.26 -8.78 -16.28
CA ARG A 122 -2.18 -7.96 -16.87
C ARG A 122 -2.45 -7.66 -18.34
N ILE A 123 -3.36 -6.75 -18.59
CA ILE A 123 -3.75 -6.26 -19.91
C ILE A 123 -3.52 -4.75 -19.99
N THR A 124 -3.37 -4.20 -21.17
CA THR A 124 -3.09 -2.77 -21.41
C THR A 124 -4.11 -1.86 -20.70
N ARG A 125 -5.38 -2.24 -20.72
CA ARG A 125 -6.47 -1.47 -20.08
C ARG A 125 -6.34 -1.42 -18.55
N ALA A 126 -5.76 -2.44 -17.92
CA ALA A 126 -5.58 -2.53 -16.47
C ALA A 126 -4.18 -2.05 -16.00
N GLN A 127 -3.31 -1.64 -16.90
CA GLN A 127 -1.93 -1.27 -16.60
C GLN A 127 -1.82 -0.15 -15.55
N SER A 128 -2.74 0.82 -15.57
CA SER A 128 -2.78 1.89 -14.56
C SER A 128 -3.21 1.42 -13.16
N MET A 129 -3.77 0.22 -13.05
CA MET A 129 -4.20 -0.41 -11.81
C MET A 129 -3.26 -1.57 -11.39
N ASP A 130 -2.16 -1.79 -12.12
CA ASP A 130 -1.19 -2.86 -11.81
C ASP A 130 -0.34 -2.50 -10.59
N ILE A 131 -0.83 -2.89 -9.43
CA ILE A 131 -0.16 -2.69 -8.16
C ILE A 131 1.12 -3.52 -8.03
N LEU A 132 1.20 -4.69 -8.68
CA LEU A 132 2.38 -5.55 -8.60
C LEU A 132 3.57 -4.89 -9.28
N SER A 133 3.37 -4.32 -10.47
CA SER A 133 4.43 -3.62 -11.19
C SER A 133 4.85 -2.33 -10.49
N SER A 134 3.90 -1.53 -9.99
CA SER A 134 4.23 -0.30 -9.27
C SER A 134 5.01 -0.56 -7.98
N GLN A 135 4.65 -1.60 -7.23
CA GLN A 135 5.37 -1.96 -6.01
C GLN A 135 6.71 -2.65 -6.31
N ALA A 136 6.80 -3.45 -7.37
CA ALA A 136 8.06 -4.04 -7.82
C ALA A 136 9.09 -2.97 -8.23
N ASN A 137 8.65 -1.89 -8.85
CA ASN A 137 9.49 -0.73 -9.17
C ASN A 137 10.12 -0.14 -7.90
N LEU A 138 9.30 0.18 -6.89
CA LEU A 138 9.78 0.69 -5.60
C LEU A 138 10.69 -0.32 -4.87
N ALA A 139 10.39 -1.62 -4.98
CA ALA A 139 11.23 -2.66 -4.40
C ALA A 139 12.62 -2.71 -5.06
N GLY A 140 12.70 -2.56 -6.39
CA GLY A 140 13.98 -2.49 -7.11
C GLY A 140 14.82 -1.30 -6.67
N TYR A 141 14.21 -0.11 -6.58
CA TYR A 141 14.87 1.08 -6.04
C TYR A 141 15.38 0.86 -4.61
N LYS A 142 14.51 0.36 -3.74
CA LYS A 142 14.87 0.12 -2.33
C LYS A 142 15.99 -0.93 -2.18
N ALA A 143 15.98 -1.97 -3.00
CA ALA A 143 17.00 -3.01 -3.00
C ALA A 143 18.40 -2.43 -3.28
N VAL A 144 18.52 -1.49 -4.20
CA VAL A 144 19.78 -0.79 -4.48
C VAL A 144 20.24 0.02 -3.28
N ILE A 145 19.34 0.84 -2.70
CA ILE A 145 19.67 1.66 -1.53
C ILE A 145 20.13 0.79 -0.35
N GLU A 146 19.43 -0.31 -0.07
CA GLU A 146 19.81 -1.23 1.02
C GLU A 146 21.13 -1.95 0.72
N SER A 147 21.35 -2.36 -0.53
CA SER A 147 22.60 -2.98 -0.94
C SER A 147 23.77 -2.02 -0.75
N PHE A 148 23.58 -0.75 -1.09
CA PHE A 148 24.59 0.29 -0.93
C PHE A 148 24.86 0.62 0.54
N ALA A 149 23.82 0.67 1.37
CA ALA A 149 23.97 0.91 2.79
C ALA A 149 24.73 -0.20 3.51
N ASN A 150 24.67 -1.44 3.00
CA ASN A 150 25.38 -2.59 3.57
C ASN A 150 26.72 -2.89 2.89
N PHE A 151 27.11 -2.14 1.86
CA PHE A 151 28.37 -2.33 1.15
C PHE A 151 29.48 -1.49 1.82
N GLU A 152 30.51 -2.14 2.35
CA GLU A 152 31.56 -1.51 3.16
C GLU A 152 32.58 -0.70 2.35
N LYS A 153 32.40 -0.53 1.03
CA LYS A 153 33.30 0.20 0.14
C LYS A 153 32.57 1.33 -0.56
N ALA A 154 33.34 2.25 -1.17
CA ALA A 154 32.78 3.28 -2.04
C ALA A 154 32.11 2.66 -3.27
N ILE A 155 30.95 3.21 -3.67
CA ILE A 155 30.17 2.69 -4.79
C ILE A 155 30.58 3.35 -6.09
N PRO A 156 30.57 4.70 -6.20
CA PRO A 156 31.02 5.36 -7.42
C PRO A 156 32.56 5.33 -7.51
N MET A 157 33.06 5.50 -8.71
CA MET A 157 34.47 5.85 -8.89
C MET A 157 34.73 7.22 -8.26
N MET A 158 35.76 7.31 -7.43
CA MET A 158 36.13 8.56 -6.75
C MET A 158 37.61 8.83 -6.97
N MET A 159 37.96 10.06 -7.33
CA MET A 159 39.32 10.54 -7.36
C MET A 159 39.65 11.33 -6.11
N THR A 160 40.71 10.96 -5.42
CA THR A 160 41.22 11.65 -4.24
C THR A 160 42.65 12.07 -4.45
N ALA A 161 43.19 12.95 -3.60
CA ALA A 161 44.60 13.31 -3.61
C ALA A 161 45.53 12.10 -3.40
N ALA A 162 45.05 11.04 -2.75
CA ALA A 162 45.80 9.80 -2.51
C ALA A 162 45.64 8.74 -3.62
N GLY A 163 44.84 9.00 -4.66
CA GLY A 163 44.63 8.10 -5.80
C GLY A 163 43.16 7.90 -6.15
N THR A 164 42.90 6.94 -7.03
CA THR A 164 41.59 6.64 -7.58
C THR A 164 41.00 5.41 -6.88
N ILE A 165 39.78 5.53 -6.39
CA ILE A 165 38.96 4.41 -5.90
C ILE A 165 38.11 3.91 -7.08
N PRO A 166 38.20 2.64 -7.50
CA PRO A 166 37.42 2.10 -8.59
C PRO A 166 35.94 1.98 -8.21
N ALA A 167 35.05 2.08 -9.21
CA ALA A 167 33.61 1.86 -9.00
C ALA A 167 33.32 0.42 -8.59
N ALA A 168 32.31 0.25 -7.76
CA ALA A 168 31.79 -1.06 -7.39
C ALA A 168 31.19 -1.79 -8.62
N LYS A 169 31.34 -3.11 -8.65
CA LYS A 169 30.70 -3.95 -9.68
C LYS A 169 29.42 -4.53 -9.08
N VAL A 170 28.30 -4.33 -9.79
CA VAL A 170 26.98 -4.78 -9.38
C VAL A 170 26.46 -5.79 -10.39
N LEU A 171 25.90 -6.90 -9.89
CA LEU A 171 25.18 -7.88 -10.67
C LEU A 171 23.70 -7.83 -10.31
N VAL A 172 22.85 -7.63 -11.31
CA VAL A 172 21.39 -7.70 -11.15
C VAL A 172 20.90 -8.99 -11.80
N VAL A 173 20.27 -9.86 -10.98
CA VAL A 173 19.71 -11.12 -11.47
C VAL A 173 18.23 -10.92 -11.78
N GLY A 174 17.90 -10.89 -13.06
CA GLY A 174 16.55 -10.65 -13.58
C GLY A 174 16.35 -9.25 -14.15
N ALA A 175 15.60 -9.17 -15.25
CA ALA A 175 15.30 -7.94 -15.99
C ALA A 175 13.78 -7.66 -16.04
N GLY A 176 13.05 -8.02 -14.98
CA GLY A 176 11.67 -7.60 -14.75
C GLY A 176 11.61 -6.16 -14.24
N VAL A 177 10.42 -5.69 -13.84
CA VAL A 177 10.21 -4.29 -13.39
C VAL A 177 11.18 -3.90 -12.26
N ALA A 178 11.36 -4.76 -11.26
CA ALA A 178 12.28 -4.52 -10.15
C ALA A 178 13.75 -4.47 -10.62
N GLY A 179 14.17 -5.44 -11.46
CA GLY A 179 15.54 -5.52 -11.96
C GLY A 179 15.89 -4.35 -12.88
N LEU A 180 15.00 -3.95 -13.77
CA LEU A 180 15.19 -2.78 -14.63
C LEU A 180 15.30 -1.49 -13.82
N GLN A 181 14.46 -1.32 -12.77
CA GLN A 181 14.57 -0.17 -11.89
C GLN A 181 15.86 -0.20 -11.06
N ALA A 182 16.35 -1.38 -10.69
CA ALA A 182 17.63 -1.50 -9.98
C ALA A 182 18.84 -1.17 -10.88
N ILE A 183 18.72 -1.35 -12.19
CA ILE A 183 19.77 -1.00 -13.18
C ILE A 183 19.78 0.50 -13.46
N ALA A 184 18.60 1.14 -13.51
CA ALA A 184 18.44 2.57 -13.78
C ALA A 184 18.91 3.44 -12.61
#